data_f6c337b7d34d07e2286b594dc2aabef1
#
_entry.id   f6c337b7d34d07e2286b594dc2aabef1
#
_cell.length_a   1.000
_cell.length_b   1.000
_cell.length_c   1.000
_cell.angle_alpha   90.00
_cell.angle_beta   90.00
_cell.angle_gamma   90.00
#
_symmetry.space_group_name_H-M   'P 1'
#
loop_
_entity.id
_entity.type
_entity.pdbx_description
1 polymer ?
#
loop_
_entity_poly.entity_id
_entity_poly.type
_entity_poly.pdbx_seq_one_letter_code
_entity_poly.pdbx_strand_id
1 'polypeptide(L)'
;MSSPARKTKARMNKAAADGIIATLRVHKLELRRAGVRHLSLFGSAALGEPNATSDIDLAAELDPAAHIGLFRLTAIERRLAQILGRDVDLLPEPVEQPRLQSNIDRDRRRAF
;
A
#
# COMPACT_ATOMS: atom_id res chain seq x y z
N MET A 1 -17.21 22.53 19.52
CA MET A 1 -16.24 22.76 18.43
C MET A 1 -15.47 21.51 18.03
N SER A 2 -15.65 20.42 18.75
CA SER A 2 -15.01 19.16 18.42
C SER A 2 -15.60 18.44 17.20
N SER A 3 -16.90 18.65 16.91
CA SER A 3 -17.59 17.96 15.82
C SER A 3 -17.04 18.28 14.42
N PRO A 4 -16.79 19.57 14.07
CA PRO A 4 -16.17 19.87 12.78
C PRO A 4 -14.77 19.30 12.64
N ALA A 5 -13.99 19.29 13.74
CA ALA A 5 -12.65 18.72 13.75
C ALA A 5 -12.67 17.22 13.50
N ARG A 6 -13.66 16.50 14.07
CA ARG A 6 -13.81 15.05 13.83
C ARG A 6 -14.15 14.77 12.38
N LYS A 7 -15.08 15.51 11.78
CA LYS A 7 -15.41 15.33 10.37
C LYS A 7 -14.22 15.59 9.47
N THR A 8 -13.49 16.66 9.76
CA THR A 8 -12.29 17.00 9.02
C THR A 8 -11.25 15.86 9.11
N LYS A 9 -11.07 15.30 10.31
CA LYS A 9 -10.12 14.22 10.54
C LYS A 9 -10.50 12.95 9.77
N ALA A 10 -11.79 12.59 9.74
CA ALA A 10 -12.28 11.46 8.98
C ALA A 10 -12.08 11.66 7.48
N ARG A 11 -12.35 12.87 6.97
CA ARG A 11 -12.11 13.21 5.58
C ARG A 11 -10.63 13.17 5.23
N MET A 12 -9.77 13.63 6.14
CA MET A 12 -8.31 13.60 5.95
C MET A 12 -7.82 12.18 5.82
N ASN A 13 -8.36 11.22 6.57
CA ASN A 13 -7.96 9.83 6.49
C ASN A 13 -8.36 9.20 5.16
N LYS A 14 -9.56 9.48 4.66
CA LYS A 14 -9.98 9.05 3.33
C LYS A 14 -9.14 9.73 2.25
N ALA A 15 -8.92 11.03 2.40
CA ALA A 15 -8.08 11.79 1.48
C ALA A 15 -6.63 11.28 1.52
N ALA A 16 -6.13 10.86 2.69
CA ALA A 16 -4.81 10.29 2.82
C ALA A 16 -4.69 8.98 2.03
N ALA A 17 -5.70 8.11 2.09
CA ALA A 17 -5.71 6.88 1.30
C ALA A 17 -5.70 7.18 -0.20
N ASP A 18 -6.53 8.12 -0.64
CA ASP A 18 -6.56 8.55 -2.03
C ASP A 18 -5.23 9.17 -2.46
N GLY A 19 -4.61 9.94 -1.59
CA GLY A 19 -3.31 10.55 -1.82
C GLY A 19 -2.19 9.52 -1.94
N ILE A 20 -2.22 8.48 -1.11
CA ILE A 20 -1.27 7.36 -1.19
C ILE A 20 -1.39 6.69 -2.56
N ILE A 21 -2.60 6.37 -2.97
CA ILE A 21 -2.86 5.73 -4.25
C ILE A 21 -2.38 6.60 -5.42
N ALA A 22 -2.68 7.89 -5.38
CA ALA A 22 -2.26 8.83 -6.41
C ALA A 22 -0.73 8.92 -6.49
N THR A 23 -0.07 8.98 -5.34
CA THR A 23 1.40 9.02 -5.28
C THR A 23 2.01 7.75 -5.86
N LEU A 24 1.46 6.58 -5.53
CA LEU A 24 1.94 5.32 -6.08
C LEU A 24 1.77 5.26 -7.59
N ARG A 25 0.67 5.79 -8.11
CA ARG A 25 0.43 5.85 -9.56
C ARG A 25 1.46 6.71 -10.28
N VAL A 26 1.91 7.79 -9.67
CA VAL A 26 2.96 8.64 -10.22
C VAL A 26 4.25 7.82 -10.44
N HIS A 27 4.53 6.87 -9.55
CA HIS A 27 5.73 6.04 -9.60
C HIS A 27 5.52 4.70 -10.29
N LYS A 28 4.42 4.51 -11.00
CA LYS A 28 4.05 3.25 -11.63
C LYS A 28 5.15 2.70 -12.54
N LEU A 29 5.71 3.52 -13.42
CA LEU A 29 6.74 3.08 -14.35
C LEU A 29 8.01 2.62 -13.63
N GLU A 30 8.42 3.38 -12.63
CA GLU A 30 9.58 3.01 -11.80
C GLU A 30 9.35 1.66 -11.13
N LEU A 31 8.19 1.47 -10.52
CA LEU A 31 7.87 0.26 -9.80
C LEU A 31 7.71 -0.94 -10.74
N ARG A 32 7.13 -0.74 -11.91
CA ARG A 32 7.05 -1.81 -12.92
C ARG A 32 8.42 -2.23 -13.42
N ARG A 33 9.34 -1.30 -13.60
CA ARG A 33 10.73 -1.61 -13.97
C ARG A 33 11.43 -2.40 -12.86
N ALA A 34 11.06 -2.17 -11.61
CA ALA A 34 11.59 -2.93 -10.48
C ALA A 34 11.00 -4.34 -10.37
N GLY A 35 9.94 -4.64 -11.12
CA GLY A 35 9.30 -5.95 -11.16
C GLY A 35 7.93 -6.03 -10.51
N VAL A 36 7.33 -4.89 -10.16
CA VAL A 36 5.97 -4.85 -9.58
C VAL A 36 4.96 -4.70 -10.71
N ARG A 37 4.13 -5.73 -10.92
CA ARG A 37 3.08 -5.69 -11.94
C ARG A 37 1.86 -4.94 -11.48
N HIS A 38 1.40 -5.25 -10.27
CA HIS A 38 0.25 -4.62 -9.65
C HIS A 38 0.56 -4.32 -8.21
N LEU A 39 0.02 -3.20 -7.71
CA LEU A 39 0.22 -2.76 -6.34
C LEU A 39 -1.11 -2.30 -5.78
N SER A 40 -1.43 -2.77 -4.58
CA SER A 40 -2.68 -2.45 -3.91
C SER A 40 -2.43 -2.02 -2.47
N LEU A 41 -3.25 -1.07 -2.01
CA LEU A 41 -3.31 -0.67 -0.62
C LEU A 41 -4.35 -1.54 0.09
N PHE A 42 -4.04 -2.03 1.27
CA PHE A 42 -4.99 -2.78 2.09
C PHE A 42 -4.81 -2.44 3.57
N GLY A 43 -5.56 -3.11 4.44
CA GLY A 43 -5.49 -2.85 5.87
C GLY A 43 -6.14 -1.54 6.27
N SER A 44 -5.74 -0.99 7.41
CA SER A 44 -6.38 0.19 8.00
C SER A 44 -6.28 1.42 7.11
N ALA A 45 -5.17 1.60 6.41
CA ALA A 45 -4.98 2.76 5.53
C ALA A 45 -5.97 2.73 4.36
N ALA A 46 -6.27 1.54 3.80
CA ALA A 46 -7.25 1.39 2.73
C ALA A 46 -8.67 1.70 3.20
N LEU A 47 -8.96 1.39 4.45
CA LEU A 47 -10.26 1.66 5.06
C LEU A 47 -10.42 3.10 5.55
N GLY A 48 -9.34 3.88 5.48
CA GLY A 48 -9.37 5.27 5.95
C GLY A 48 -9.37 5.40 7.47
N GLU A 49 -8.95 4.39 8.19
CA GLU A 49 -8.92 4.42 9.65
C GLU A 49 -7.80 5.34 10.17
N PRO A 50 -8.07 6.10 11.25
CA PRO A 50 -7.13 7.11 11.74
C PRO A 50 -6.05 6.48 12.62
N ASN A 51 -5.17 5.71 12.04
CA ASN A 51 -4.03 5.17 12.76
C ASN A 51 -2.72 5.64 12.12
N ALA A 52 -2.29 6.82 12.54
CA ALA A 52 -1.11 7.48 11.98
C ALA A 52 0.20 6.77 12.34
N THR A 53 0.17 5.86 13.33
CA THR A 53 1.37 5.15 13.77
C THR A 53 1.55 3.79 13.12
N SER A 54 0.52 3.29 12.42
CA SER A 54 0.59 2.02 11.72
C SER A 54 1.38 2.13 10.43
N ASP A 55 2.06 1.06 10.06
CA ASP A 55 2.68 0.94 8.77
C ASP A 55 1.61 0.94 7.67
N ILE A 56 1.98 1.40 6.49
CA ILE A 56 1.12 1.31 5.33
C ILE A 56 1.24 -0.10 4.76
N ASP A 57 0.12 -0.82 4.69
CA ASP A 57 0.10 -2.19 4.18
C ASP A 57 -0.13 -2.19 2.67
N LEU A 58 0.83 -2.74 1.94
CA LEU A 58 0.77 -2.86 0.48
C LEU A 58 0.91 -4.32 0.07
N ALA A 59 0.12 -4.70 -0.92
CA ALA A 59 0.21 -6.02 -1.55
C ALA A 59 0.68 -5.86 -2.99
N ALA A 60 1.70 -6.62 -3.38
CA ALA A 60 2.31 -6.51 -4.69
C ALA A 60 2.24 -7.83 -5.44
N GLU A 61 1.74 -7.78 -6.67
CA GLU A 61 1.91 -8.87 -7.62
C GLU A 61 3.22 -8.63 -8.36
N LEU A 62 4.16 -9.55 -8.20
CA LEU A 62 5.49 -9.43 -8.77
C LEU A 62 5.57 -10.17 -10.11
N ASP A 63 6.39 -9.63 -11.01
CA ASP A 63 6.66 -10.29 -12.28
C ASP A 63 7.50 -11.55 -12.05
N PRO A 64 7.00 -12.75 -12.41
CA PRO A 64 7.79 -13.98 -12.24
C PRO A 64 9.12 -13.95 -12.98
N ALA A 65 9.17 -13.28 -14.12
CA ALA A 65 10.39 -13.17 -14.93
C ALA A 65 11.46 -12.29 -14.28
N ALA A 66 11.09 -11.45 -13.33
CA ALA A 66 12.03 -10.58 -12.64
C ALA A 66 12.85 -11.31 -11.56
N HIS A 67 12.44 -12.51 -11.15
CA HIS A 67 13.10 -13.34 -10.14
C HIS A 67 13.44 -12.54 -8.87
N ILE A 68 12.44 -11.90 -8.29
CA ILE A 68 12.63 -11.03 -7.14
C ILE A 68 12.83 -11.86 -5.88
N GLY A 69 14.05 -11.86 -5.34
CA GLY A 69 14.38 -12.48 -4.07
C GLY A 69 14.18 -11.52 -2.90
N LEU A 70 14.56 -11.99 -1.72
CA LEU A 70 14.35 -11.25 -0.47
C LEU A 70 15.02 -9.87 -0.46
N PHE A 71 16.25 -9.77 -0.93
CA PHE A 71 16.97 -8.49 -0.94
C PHE A 71 16.30 -7.47 -1.87
N ARG A 72 15.84 -7.93 -3.02
CA ARG A 72 15.15 -7.07 -3.97
C ARG A 72 13.80 -6.62 -3.45
N LEU A 73 13.07 -7.53 -2.82
CA LEU A 73 11.80 -7.22 -2.19
C LEU A 73 11.98 -6.16 -1.10
N THR A 74 13.00 -6.31 -0.26
CA THR A 74 13.32 -5.34 0.78
C THR A 74 13.69 -3.99 0.19
N ALA A 75 14.41 -3.98 -0.92
CA ALA A 75 14.76 -2.73 -1.61
C ALA A 75 13.53 -2.03 -2.16
N ILE A 76 12.58 -2.77 -2.73
CA ILE A 76 11.31 -2.22 -3.21
C ILE A 76 10.50 -1.64 -2.05
N GLU A 77 10.41 -2.37 -0.94
CA GLU A 77 9.71 -1.92 0.26
C GLU A 77 10.31 -0.62 0.79
N ARG A 78 11.63 -0.56 0.86
CA ARG A 78 12.35 0.64 1.31
C ARG A 78 12.10 1.82 0.38
N ARG A 79 12.09 1.58 -0.93
CA ARG A 79 11.80 2.62 -1.91
C ARG A 79 10.37 3.14 -1.75
N LEU A 80 9.40 2.24 -1.53
CA LEU A 80 8.02 2.64 -1.28
C LEU A 80 7.91 3.48 -0.01
N ALA A 81 8.64 3.14 1.04
CA ALA A 81 8.67 3.93 2.27
C ALA A 81 9.22 5.33 2.01
N GLN A 82 10.24 5.46 1.17
CA GLN A 82 10.78 6.76 0.76
C GLN A 82 9.75 7.58 -0.02
N ILE A 83 9.07 6.94 -0.96
CA ILE A 83 8.05 7.59 -1.79
C ILE A 83 6.91 8.12 -0.93
N LEU A 84 6.46 7.34 0.04
CA LEU A 84 5.30 7.67 0.87
C LEU A 84 5.66 8.46 2.14
N GLY A 85 6.94 8.51 2.50
CA GLY A 85 7.38 9.19 3.72
C GLY A 85 6.91 8.51 5.00
N ARG A 86 6.60 7.21 4.95
CA ARG A 86 6.13 6.40 6.08
C ARG A 86 6.62 4.97 5.92
N ASP A 87 6.68 4.27 7.04
CA ASP A 87 7.02 2.85 7.00
C ASP A 87 5.96 2.07 6.23
N VAL A 88 6.43 1.11 5.46
CA VAL A 88 5.61 0.28 4.58
C VAL A 88 5.85 -1.19 4.90
N ASP A 89 4.76 -1.95 4.95
CA ASP A 89 4.81 -3.40 5.02
C ASP A 89 4.36 -3.93 3.65
N LEU A 90 5.27 -4.53 2.90
CA LEU A 90 5.01 -5.01 1.55
C LEU A 90 4.89 -6.53 1.53
N LEU A 91 3.71 -7.02 1.15
CA LEU A 91 3.45 -8.44 1.02
C LEU A 91 3.38 -8.85 -0.45
N PRO A 92 4.23 -9.79 -0.88
CA PRO A 92 4.09 -10.33 -2.24
C PRO A 92 2.87 -11.25 -2.32
N GLU A 93 2.11 -11.13 -3.40
CA GLU A 93 0.93 -11.95 -3.65
C GLU A 93 1.24 -13.09 -4.62
N PRO A 94 0.56 -14.22 -4.51
CA PRO A 94 -0.42 -14.56 -3.46
C PRO A 94 0.27 -14.82 -2.12
N VAL A 95 -0.39 -14.43 -1.02
CA VAL A 95 0.12 -14.76 0.31
C VAL A 95 -0.26 -16.19 0.68
N GLU A 96 0.58 -16.83 1.50
CA GLU A 96 0.39 -18.26 1.83
C GLU A 96 -0.86 -18.51 2.67
N GLN A 97 -1.23 -17.57 3.53
CA GLN A 97 -2.40 -17.72 4.40
C GLN A 97 -3.68 -17.36 3.64
N PRO A 98 -4.60 -18.31 3.40
CA PRO A 98 -5.82 -18.01 2.64
C PRO A 98 -6.69 -16.94 3.29
N ARG A 99 -6.75 -16.90 4.62
CA ARG A 99 -7.53 -15.89 5.33
C ARG A 99 -6.99 -14.49 5.08
N LEU A 100 -5.67 -14.34 5.11
CA LEU A 100 -5.03 -13.05 4.84
C LEU A 100 -5.26 -12.63 3.39
N GLN A 101 -5.13 -13.55 2.45
CA GLN A 101 -5.40 -13.26 1.04
C GLN A 101 -6.86 -12.82 0.84
N SER A 102 -7.80 -13.48 1.50
CA SER A 102 -9.22 -13.10 1.44
C SER A 102 -9.44 -11.69 2.00
N ASN A 103 -8.78 -11.35 3.10
CA ASN A 103 -8.88 -10.02 3.68
C ASN A 103 -8.31 -8.96 2.74
N ILE A 104 -7.18 -9.25 2.12
CA ILE A 104 -6.58 -8.36 1.11
C ILE A 104 -7.55 -8.16 -0.05
N ASP A 105 -8.10 -9.23 -0.59
CA ASP A 105 -9.02 -9.17 -1.74
C ASP A 105 -10.27 -8.37 -1.42
N ARG A 106 -10.79 -8.51 -0.19
CA ARG A 106 -11.97 -7.76 0.25
C ARG A 106 -11.69 -6.27 0.39
N ASP A 107 -10.55 -5.90 0.98
CA ASP A 107 -10.25 -4.53 1.39
C ASP A 107 -9.38 -3.79 0.37
N ARG A 108 -8.90 -4.47 -0.62
CA ARG A 108 -7.93 -3.95 -1.60
C ARG A 108 -8.42 -2.70 -2.31
N ARG A 109 -7.55 -1.69 -2.35
CA ARG A 109 -7.69 -0.55 -3.24
C ARG A 109 -6.47 -0.54 -4.16
N ARG A 110 -6.69 -0.84 -5.41
CA ARG A 110 -5.61 -0.97 -6.38
C ARG A 110 -5.04 0.40 -6.74
N ALA A 111 -3.72 0.55 -6.64
CA ALA A 111 -3.01 1.73 -7.13
C ALA A 111 -2.78 1.63 -8.65
N PHE A 112 -2.33 0.46 -9.07
CA PHE A 112 -2.19 0.22 -10.50
C PHE A 112 -2.18 -1.27 -10.85
#